data_525e5e939043b44904b47721fd73f448
#
_entry.id   525e5e939043b44904b47721fd73f448
#
_cell.length_a   1.000
_cell.length_b   1.000
_cell.length_c   1.000
_cell.angle_alpha   90.00
_cell.angle_beta   90.00
_cell.angle_gamma   90.00
#
_symmetry.space_group_name_H-M   'P 1'
#
loop_
_entity.id
_entity.type
_entity.pdbx_description
1 polymer ?
#
loop_
_entity_poly.entity_id
_entity_poly.type
_entity_poly.pdbx_seq_one_letter_code
_entity_poly.pdbx_strand_id
1 'polypeptide(L)'
;MVHRSHFDAQQGLSAEARAAYARDGVLVLEDFMPQTQCLALQQRARELVAEHGPQAPGTVFSTTDQRHAQDAYFAASARGIGAFFEAGAFDAQGQLCVPLERAINKLGHAMHDLDPVFHAFSHGPRLQAVAEGLGLVDPQLVQSMYIFKQPGIGGEVNCHQDATYLFTTPQSVVGFWFAIEDAHRGNGCLGGLPGAHRHGLKEVFRRQSDGALRLESLQAAMPWDMDSLEWLEVRQGTLIVFNGLFPHMSEPNHSAQSRHAYTLHAVSGQATYPASNWIQPSGVPFTGF
;
A
#
# COMPACT_ATOMS: atom_id res chain seq x y z
N MET A 1 4.44 -22.25 -0.51
CA MET A 1 3.18 -21.57 -0.10
C MET A 1 3.47 -20.64 1.07
N VAL A 2 2.94 -19.43 0.99
CA VAL A 2 3.07 -18.41 2.04
C VAL A 2 2.38 -18.87 3.33
N HIS A 3 3.01 -18.59 4.47
CA HIS A 3 2.48 -18.96 5.80
C HIS A 3 1.22 -18.16 6.11
N ARG A 4 0.19 -18.87 6.61
CA ARG A 4 -1.10 -18.33 7.06
C ARG A 4 -1.32 -18.70 8.51
N SER A 5 -1.78 -17.73 9.31
CA SER A 5 -2.09 -17.95 10.73
C SER A 5 -3.11 -16.92 11.22
N HIS A 6 -3.63 -17.13 12.42
CA HIS A 6 -4.41 -16.12 13.13
C HIS A 6 -3.50 -15.32 14.06
N PHE A 7 -3.83 -14.06 14.28
CA PHE A 7 -3.10 -13.21 15.20
C PHE A 7 -3.80 -13.14 16.55
N ASP A 8 -3.09 -13.58 17.59
CA ASP A 8 -3.52 -13.40 18.98
C ASP A 8 -2.82 -12.16 19.59
N ALA A 9 -3.62 -11.15 19.89
CA ALA A 9 -3.09 -9.89 20.45
C ALA A 9 -2.44 -10.05 21.83
N GLN A 10 -2.74 -11.13 22.58
CA GLN A 10 -2.13 -11.40 23.90
C GLN A 10 -0.78 -12.11 23.76
N GLN A 11 -0.60 -12.91 22.72
CA GLN A 11 0.61 -13.69 22.46
C GLN A 11 1.54 -13.04 21.44
N GLY A 12 1.03 -12.10 20.64
CA GLY A 12 1.75 -11.51 19.51
C GLY A 12 2.00 -12.53 18.38
N LEU A 13 2.99 -12.25 17.54
CA LEU A 13 3.40 -13.17 16.47
C LEU A 13 4.14 -14.39 17.04
N SER A 14 3.70 -15.59 16.66
CA SER A 14 4.38 -16.83 17.03
C SER A 14 5.80 -16.89 16.46
N ALA A 15 6.66 -17.73 17.07
CA ALA A 15 8.01 -17.95 16.54
C ALA A 15 7.99 -18.49 15.10
N GLU A 16 7.00 -19.35 14.77
CA GLU A 16 6.80 -19.88 13.44
C GLU A 16 6.43 -18.79 12.44
N ALA A 17 5.48 -17.90 12.80
CA ALA A 17 5.10 -16.77 11.95
C ALA A 17 6.28 -15.83 11.67
N ARG A 18 7.09 -15.51 12.70
CA ARG A 18 8.30 -14.69 12.53
C ARG A 18 9.32 -15.38 11.62
N ALA A 19 9.54 -16.68 11.80
CA ALA A 19 10.47 -17.45 10.96
C ALA A 19 9.99 -17.50 9.49
N ALA A 20 8.68 -17.67 9.28
CA ALA A 20 8.06 -17.64 7.96
C ALA A 20 8.22 -16.27 7.29
N TYR A 21 7.95 -15.18 8.01
CA TYR A 21 8.16 -13.82 7.51
C TYR A 21 9.61 -13.57 7.13
N ALA A 22 10.57 -13.98 7.96
CA ALA A 22 12.00 -13.83 7.67
C ALA A 22 12.42 -14.65 6.43
N ARG A 23 11.83 -15.83 6.21
CA ARG A 23 12.09 -16.70 5.06
C ARG A 23 11.46 -16.18 3.77
N ASP A 24 10.19 -15.81 3.83
CA ASP A 24 9.35 -15.53 2.66
C ASP A 24 9.20 -14.04 2.36
N GLY A 25 9.41 -13.17 3.35
CA GLY A 25 9.20 -11.72 3.26
C GLY A 25 7.73 -11.31 3.35
N VAL A 26 6.83 -12.25 3.60
CA VAL A 26 5.39 -12.02 3.67
C VAL A 26 4.72 -12.96 4.69
N LEU A 27 3.63 -12.50 5.30
CA LEU A 27 2.82 -13.25 6.25
C LEU A 27 1.35 -12.89 6.05
N VAL A 28 0.47 -13.90 6.07
CA VAL A 28 -0.99 -13.73 6.00
C VAL A 28 -1.59 -14.00 7.38
N LEU A 29 -2.25 -12.98 7.94
CA LEU A 29 -2.95 -13.04 9.22
C LEU A 29 -4.46 -13.04 8.97
N GLU A 30 -5.06 -14.21 9.00
CA GLU A 30 -6.48 -14.42 8.74
C GLU A 30 -7.34 -13.90 9.91
N ASP A 31 -8.57 -13.44 9.61
CA ASP A 31 -9.52 -12.89 10.59
C ASP A 31 -8.91 -11.80 11.50
N PHE A 32 -8.01 -11.01 10.95
CA PHE A 32 -7.31 -9.97 11.71
C PHE A 32 -8.24 -8.85 12.14
N MET A 33 -9.21 -8.47 11.31
CA MET A 33 -10.18 -7.42 11.63
C MET A 33 -11.62 -7.90 11.39
N PRO A 34 -12.57 -7.53 12.25
CA PRO A 34 -13.97 -7.91 12.07
C PRO A 34 -14.61 -7.18 10.90
N GLN A 35 -15.63 -7.78 10.31
CA GLN A 35 -16.38 -7.22 9.19
C GLN A 35 -16.89 -5.79 9.47
N THR A 36 -17.29 -5.51 10.70
CA THR A 36 -17.79 -4.17 11.10
C THR A 36 -16.73 -3.09 10.91
N GLN A 37 -15.45 -3.39 11.15
CA GLN A 37 -14.35 -2.45 10.86
C GLN A 37 -14.13 -2.30 9.36
N CYS A 38 -14.18 -3.40 8.58
CA CYS A 38 -14.09 -3.31 7.12
C CYS A 38 -15.17 -2.39 6.56
N LEU A 39 -16.42 -2.55 7.00
CA LEU A 39 -17.54 -1.74 6.56
C LEU A 39 -17.41 -0.27 6.97
N ALA A 40 -16.90 0.01 8.18
CA ALA A 40 -16.66 1.38 8.64
C ALA A 40 -15.61 2.10 7.77
N LEU A 41 -14.49 1.44 7.48
CA LEU A 41 -13.44 1.99 6.60
C LEU A 41 -13.97 2.16 5.16
N GLN A 42 -14.74 1.21 4.65
CA GLN A 42 -15.34 1.29 3.32
C GLN A 42 -16.33 2.47 3.21
N GLN A 43 -17.18 2.65 4.21
CA GLN A 43 -18.11 3.76 4.25
C GLN A 43 -17.37 5.10 4.30
N ARG A 44 -16.35 5.23 5.18
CA ARG A 44 -15.57 6.47 5.26
C ARG A 44 -14.80 6.76 3.97
N ALA A 45 -14.27 5.75 3.31
CA ALA A 45 -13.61 5.93 2.02
C ALA A 45 -14.55 6.49 0.94
N ARG A 46 -15.82 6.03 0.90
CA ARG A 46 -16.84 6.60 0.00
C ARG A 46 -17.14 8.07 0.30
N GLU A 47 -17.24 8.44 1.58
CA GLU A 47 -17.41 9.83 2.00
C GLU A 47 -16.22 10.69 1.56
N LEU A 48 -14.99 10.22 1.76
CA LEU A 48 -13.79 10.91 1.30
C LEU A 48 -13.73 11.05 -0.23
N VAL A 49 -14.24 10.08 -0.99
CA VAL A 49 -14.40 10.24 -2.45
C VAL A 49 -15.36 11.38 -2.78
N ALA A 50 -16.50 11.48 -2.07
CA ALA A 50 -17.45 12.56 -2.28
C ALA A 50 -16.87 13.94 -1.87
N GLU A 51 -16.03 13.99 -0.84
CA GLU A 51 -15.38 15.21 -0.35
C GLU A 51 -14.24 15.68 -1.27
N HIS A 52 -13.36 14.78 -1.70
CA HIS A 52 -12.11 15.10 -2.41
C HIS A 52 -12.19 14.89 -3.93
N GLY A 53 -13.01 13.93 -4.40
CA GLY A 53 -13.08 13.57 -5.80
C GLY A 53 -13.51 14.71 -6.73
N PRO A 54 -14.56 15.51 -6.39
CA PRO A 54 -14.99 16.63 -7.25
C PRO A 54 -13.93 17.73 -7.43
N GLN A 55 -12.97 17.84 -6.51
CA GLN A 55 -11.94 18.85 -6.51
C GLN A 55 -10.61 18.32 -7.08
N ALA A 56 -10.52 17.03 -7.34
CA ALA A 56 -9.32 16.39 -7.88
C ALA A 56 -9.13 16.80 -9.37
N PRO A 57 -7.90 17.11 -9.79
CA PRO A 57 -7.62 17.64 -11.15
C PRO A 57 -7.68 16.57 -12.24
N GLY A 58 -8.22 15.39 -11.97
CA GLY A 58 -8.25 14.29 -12.95
C GLY A 58 -6.93 13.51 -13.06
N THR A 59 -6.03 13.64 -12.09
CA THR A 59 -4.76 12.91 -12.07
C THR A 59 -4.99 11.41 -12.07
N VAL A 60 -4.58 10.75 -13.15
CA VAL A 60 -4.64 9.30 -13.31
C VAL A 60 -3.45 8.67 -12.61
N PHE A 61 -3.72 7.68 -11.76
CA PHE A 61 -2.67 6.84 -11.21
C PHE A 61 -2.41 5.63 -12.12
N SER A 62 -1.17 5.49 -12.56
CA SER A 62 -0.73 4.35 -13.37
C SER A 62 0.69 3.96 -12.98
N THR A 63 0.93 2.67 -12.77
CA THR A 63 2.28 2.14 -12.55
C THR A 63 3.02 1.86 -13.85
N THR A 64 2.32 1.90 -15.00
CA THR A 64 2.90 1.61 -16.33
C THR A 64 3.66 2.79 -16.89
N ASP A 65 3.09 4.01 -16.84
CA ASP A 65 3.70 5.22 -17.41
C ASP A 65 4.22 6.23 -16.37
N GLN A 66 3.82 6.08 -15.12
CA GLN A 66 4.21 6.89 -13.95
C GLN A 66 4.11 8.43 -14.16
N ARG A 67 3.27 8.89 -15.08
CA ARG A 67 3.10 10.33 -15.36
C ARG A 67 2.69 11.14 -14.14
N HIS A 68 1.91 10.53 -13.24
CA HIS A 68 1.51 11.12 -11.98
C HIS A 68 2.69 11.57 -11.11
N ALA A 69 3.87 10.94 -11.23
CA ALA A 69 5.06 11.28 -10.47
C ALA A 69 5.58 12.71 -10.75
N GLN A 70 5.22 13.28 -11.91
CA GLN A 70 5.56 14.65 -12.30
C GLN A 70 4.46 15.66 -11.95
N ASP A 71 3.32 15.18 -11.40
CA ASP A 71 2.18 16.02 -11.06
C ASP A 71 2.36 16.65 -9.67
N ALA A 72 2.22 17.99 -9.60
CA ALA A 72 2.27 18.74 -8.35
C ALA A 72 1.17 18.29 -7.36
N TYR A 73 -0.01 17.86 -7.85
CA TYR A 73 -1.08 17.31 -7.03
C TYR A 73 -0.67 16.00 -6.35
N PHE A 74 0.00 15.11 -7.10
CA PHE A 74 0.56 13.88 -6.51
C PHE A 74 1.60 14.20 -5.44
N ALA A 75 2.54 15.10 -5.73
CA ALA A 75 3.56 15.49 -4.76
C ALA A 75 2.96 16.15 -3.50
N ALA A 76 1.91 16.96 -3.63
CA ALA A 76 1.21 17.58 -2.51
C ALA A 76 0.44 16.57 -1.66
N SER A 77 -0.08 15.50 -2.26
CA SER A 77 -0.83 14.45 -1.56
C SER A 77 0.02 13.65 -0.56
N ALA A 78 1.35 13.73 -0.63
CA ALA A 78 2.25 13.12 0.34
C ALA A 78 1.89 13.47 1.80
N ARG A 79 1.25 14.63 2.03
CA ARG A 79 0.86 15.17 3.34
C ARG A 79 -0.62 15.55 3.39
N GLY A 80 -1.42 14.96 2.52
CA GLY A 80 -2.83 15.23 2.37
C GLY A 80 -3.63 13.99 2.04
N ILE A 81 -4.92 14.21 1.75
CA ILE A 81 -5.82 13.19 1.20
C ILE A 81 -6.16 13.60 -0.23
N GLY A 82 -5.51 12.99 -1.20
CA GLY A 82 -5.76 13.16 -2.62
C GLY A 82 -6.56 12.00 -3.20
N ALA A 83 -7.43 12.29 -4.18
CA ALA A 83 -8.14 11.28 -4.96
C ALA A 83 -7.50 11.14 -6.34
N PHE A 84 -7.19 9.90 -6.73
CA PHE A 84 -6.54 9.56 -7.99
C PHE A 84 -7.45 8.65 -8.81
N PHE A 85 -7.49 8.87 -10.11
CA PHE A 85 -8.43 8.21 -11.00
C PHE A 85 -7.84 6.96 -11.65
N GLU A 86 -8.73 6.02 -12.01
CA GLU A 86 -8.41 4.92 -12.92
C GLU A 86 -8.22 5.46 -14.34
N ALA A 87 -7.28 4.90 -15.10
CA ALA A 87 -7.08 5.27 -16.50
C ALA A 87 -8.33 5.00 -17.35
N GLY A 88 -9.04 3.89 -17.07
CA GLY A 88 -10.28 3.52 -17.75
C GLY A 88 -11.51 4.35 -17.35
N ALA A 89 -11.36 5.35 -16.49
CA ALA A 89 -12.47 6.22 -16.09
C ALA A 89 -12.77 7.35 -17.08
N PHE A 90 -11.85 7.62 -18.01
CA PHE A 90 -11.96 8.72 -18.98
C PHE A 90 -12.11 8.20 -20.40
N ASP A 91 -12.92 8.89 -21.19
CA ASP A 91 -13.02 8.66 -22.64
C ASP A 91 -11.86 9.33 -23.42
N ALA A 92 -11.87 9.18 -24.75
CA ALA A 92 -10.85 9.76 -25.62
C ALA A 92 -10.84 11.30 -25.62
N GLN A 93 -11.89 11.94 -25.14
CA GLN A 93 -12.03 13.39 -25.00
C GLN A 93 -11.64 13.88 -23.60
N GLY A 94 -11.22 12.97 -22.70
CA GLY A 94 -10.84 13.29 -21.32
C GLY A 94 -12.03 13.56 -20.40
N GLN A 95 -13.25 13.11 -20.79
CA GLN A 95 -14.43 13.23 -19.94
C GLN A 95 -14.65 11.93 -19.16
N LEU A 96 -15.14 12.05 -17.91
CA LEU A 96 -15.52 10.88 -17.13
C LEU A 96 -16.64 10.10 -17.85
N CYS A 97 -16.37 8.82 -18.11
CA CYS A 97 -17.33 7.89 -18.74
C CYS A 97 -17.97 6.92 -17.73
N VAL A 98 -17.61 7.01 -16.46
CA VAL A 98 -18.19 6.27 -15.32
C VAL A 98 -18.54 7.22 -14.19
N PRO A 99 -19.46 6.87 -13.27
CA PRO A 99 -19.74 7.65 -12.06
C PRO A 99 -18.48 7.88 -11.23
N LEU A 100 -18.38 9.03 -10.55
CA LEU A 100 -17.20 9.43 -9.77
C LEU A 100 -16.75 8.36 -8.76
N GLU A 101 -17.69 7.76 -8.04
CA GLU A 101 -17.42 6.71 -7.05
C GLU A 101 -16.82 5.45 -7.66
N ARG A 102 -16.95 5.25 -8.98
CA ARG A 102 -16.34 4.16 -9.74
C ARG A 102 -15.12 4.59 -10.55
N ALA A 103 -14.84 5.88 -10.58
CA ALA A 103 -13.72 6.45 -11.32
C ALA A 103 -12.41 6.44 -10.51
N ILE A 104 -12.51 6.38 -9.17
CA ILE A 104 -11.36 6.52 -8.29
C ILE A 104 -10.59 5.20 -8.18
N ASN A 105 -9.29 5.26 -8.43
CA ASN A 105 -8.31 4.19 -8.22
C ASN A 105 -7.92 4.09 -6.74
N LYS A 106 -7.55 5.24 -6.14
CA LYS A 106 -7.15 5.28 -4.73
C LYS A 106 -7.31 6.67 -4.11
N LEU A 107 -7.37 6.67 -2.78
CA LEU A 107 -7.12 7.82 -1.91
C LEU A 107 -5.75 7.67 -1.26
N GLY A 108 -5.00 8.73 -1.08
CA GLY A 108 -3.68 8.72 -0.42
C GLY A 108 -3.19 10.14 -0.14
N HIS A 109 -2.23 10.35 0.76
CA HIS A 109 -1.37 9.34 1.34
C HIS A 109 -1.25 9.49 2.87
N ALA A 110 -2.03 10.38 3.49
CA ALA A 110 -1.95 10.69 4.91
C ALA A 110 -3.29 10.51 5.66
N MET A 111 -4.15 9.56 5.23
CA MET A 111 -5.43 9.31 5.91
C MET A 111 -5.23 8.86 7.36
N HIS A 112 -4.18 8.09 7.65
CA HIS A 112 -3.84 7.62 9.00
C HIS A 112 -3.62 8.78 9.99
N ASP A 113 -3.19 9.96 9.51
CA ASP A 113 -2.97 11.14 10.34
C ASP A 113 -4.18 12.09 10.34
N LEU A 114 -4.84 12.25 9.17
CA LEU A 114 -5.75 13.37 8.92
C LEU A 114 -7.23 13.01 9.03
N ASP A 115 -7.59 11.75 8.86
CA ASP A 115 -8.99 11.31 8.93
C ASP A 115 -9.26 10.57 10.25
N PRO A 116 -10.25 10.99 11.05
CA PRO A 116 -10.46 10.42 12.39
C PRO A 116 -10.81 8.93 12.38
N VAL A 117 -11.47 8.41 11.35
CA VAL A 117 -11.81 6.98 11.25
C VAL A 117 -10.59 6.15 10.89
N PHE A 118 -9.81 6.60 9.90
CA PHE A 118 -8.57 5.95 9.51
C PHE A 118 -7.49 6.11 10.58
N HIS A 119 -7.44 7.25 11.27
CA HIS A 119 -6.55 7.45 12.41
C HIS A 119 -6.84 6.44 13.53
N ALA A 120 -8.10 6.36 13.99
CA ALA A 120 -8.50 5.44 15.05
C ALA A 120 -8.23 3.97 14.71
N PHE A 121 -8.30 3.60 13.43
CA PHE A 121 -7.94 2.26 12.96
C PHE A 121 -6.44 2.04 12.92
N SER A 122 -5.68 3.02 12.44
CA SER A 122 -4.25 2.89 12.15
C SER A 122 -3.37 2.97 13.41
N HIS A 123 -3.81 3.73 14.40
CA HIS A 123 -3.10 3.92 15.67
C HIS A 123 -3.70 3.02 16.75
N GLY A 124 -3.14 1.84 16.92
CA GLY A 124 -3.66 0.91 17.91
C GLY A 124 -2.67 -0.19 18.30
N PRO A 125 -2.77 -0.67 19.54
CA PRO A 125 -1.78 -1.60 20.11
C PRO A 125 -1.69 -2.94 19.35
N ARG A 126 -2.75 -3.31 18.64
CA ARG A 126 -2.76 -4.56 17.85
C ARG A 126 -1.82 -4.48 16.66
N LEU A 127 -1.82 -3.35 15.94
CA LEU A 127 -0.92 -3.11 14.81
C LEU A 127 0.51 -2.89 15.29
N GLN A 128 0.68 -2.14 16.38
CA GLN A 128 1.97 -1.97 17.02
C GLN A 128 2.60 -3.32 17.37
N ALA A 129 1.85 -4.22 17.99
CA ALA A 129 2.36 -5.55 18.36
C ALA A 129 2.77 -6.38 17.13
N VAL A 130 2.09 -6.24 16.00
CA VAL A 130 2.53 -6.86 14.74
C VAL A 130 3.84 -6.23 14.28
N ALA A 131 3.93 -4.90 14.20
CA ALA A 131 5.12 -4.19 13.75
C ALA A 131 6.38 -4.53 14.60
N GLU A 132 6.25 -4.48 15.92
CA GLU A 132 7.32 -4.83 16.87
C GLU A 132 7.68 -6.32 16.77
N GLY A 133 6.67 -7.19 16.63
CA GLY A 133 6.87 -8.64 16.42
C GLY A 133 7.63 -8.98 15.14
N LEU A 134 7.63 -8.08 14.15
CA LEU A 134 8.41 -8.17 12.91
C LEU A 134 9.77 -7.47 12.99
N GLY A 135 10.12 -6.92 14.16
CA GLY A 135 11.42 -6.34 14.44
C GLY A 135 11.54 -4.83 14.26
N LEU A 136 10.44 -4.11 14.05
CA LEU A 136 10.49 -2.65 14.09
C LEU A 136 10.66 -2.18 15.54
N VAL A 137 11.58 -1.24 15.75
CA VAL A 137 11.79 -0.59 17.04
C VAL A 137 11.25 0.83 16.92
N ASP A 138 10.40 1.23 17.88
CA ASP A 138 9.71 2.52 17.84
C ASP A 138 9.03 2.75 16.47
N PRO A 139 8.09 1.84 16.05
CA PRO A 139 7.54 1.85 14.72
C PRO A 139 6.73 3.12 14.44
N GLN A 140 6.98 3.74 13.29
CA GLN A 140 6.36 4.99 12.87
C GLN A 140 5.61 4.81 11.57
N LEU A 141 4.40 5.35 11.48
CA LEU A 141 3.58 5.35 10.26
C LEU A 141 4.02 6.46 9.32
N VAL A 142 4.21 6.13 8.05
CA VAL A 142 4.72 7.09 7.05
C VAL A 142 3.77 7.31 5.88
N GLN A 143 2.90 6.34 5.58
CA GLN A 143 1.98 6.41 4.45
C GLN A 143 0.75 5.55 4.67
N SER A 144 -0.39 6.01 4.14
CA SER A 144 -1.60 5.19 3.99
C SER A 144 -2.27 5.40 2.63
N MET A 145 -2.87 4.34 2.09
CA MET A 145 -3.68 4.40 0.88
C MET A 145 -4.94 3.56 1.03
N TYR A 146 -6.04 4.03 0.46
CA TYR A 146 -7.22 3.21 0.24
C TYR A 146 -7.38 2.95 -1.26
N ILE A 147 -7.33 1.69 -1.66
CA ILE A 147 -7.30 1.24 -3.05
C ILE A 147 -8.65 0.61 -3.38
N PHE A 148 -9.31 1.10 -4.44
CA PHE A 148 -10.65 0.66 -4.82
C PHE A 148 -10.65 -0.53 -5.77
N LYS A 149 -9.65 -0.66 -6.66
CA LYS A 149 -9.58 -1.70 -7.68
C LYS A 149 -10.94 -1.95 -8.33
N GLN A 150 -11.42 -0.96 -9.06
CA GLN A 150 -12.79 -0.85 -9.55
C GLN A 150 -13.20 -2.02 -10.49
N PRO A 151 -14.48 -2.43 -10.48
CA PRO A 151 -14.98 -3.47 -11.39
C PRO A 151 -14.75 -3.11 -12.84
N GLY A 152 -14.10 -3.99 -13.59
CA GLY A 152 -13.92 -3.89 -15.04
C GLY A 152 -12.90 -2.85 -15.53
N ILE A 153 -12.53 -1.87 -14.71
CA ILE A 153 -11.56 -0.80 -15.06
C ILE A 153 -10.38 -0.68 -14.09
N GLY A 154 -10.40 -1.42 -12.98
CA GLY A 154 -9.30 -1.40 -12.01
C GLY A 154 -7.99 -1.82 -12.67
N GLY A 155 -7.05 -0.88 -12.80
CA GLY A 155 -5.78 -1.07 -13.51
C GLY A 155 -4.83 -2.04 -12.80
N GLU A 156 -3.83 -2.50 -13.51
CA GLU A 156 -2.73 -3.30 -12.96
C GLU A 156 -1.85 -2.48 -12.00
N VAL A 157 -1.19 -3.18 -11.10
CA VAL A 157 -0.05 -2.66 -10.34
C VAL A 157 1.15 -3.52 -10.69
N ASN A 158 2.14 -2.93 -11.36
CA ASN A 158 3.36 -3.62 -11.77
C ASN A 158 4.12 -4.16 -10.58
N CYS A 159 4.91 -5.22 -10.79
CA CYS A 159 5.74 -5.81 -9.75
C CYS A 159 6.76 -4.80 -9.24
N HIS A 160 6.69 -4.50 -7.94
CA HIS A 160 7.52 -3.48 -7.27
C HIS A 160 7.83 -3.87 -5.83
N GLN A 161 8.70 -3.10 -5.21
CA GLN A 161 9.03 -3.15 -3.79
C GLN A 161 8.59 -1.84 -3.14
N ASP A 162 7.92 -1.87 -1.97
CA ASP A 162 7.50 -0.64 -1.28
C ASP A 162 8.67 0.22 -0.83
N ALA A 163 9.78 -0.42 -0.47
CA ALA A 163 11.02 0.26 -0.13
C ALA A 163 11.58 1.12 -1.27
N THR A 164 11.16 0.88 -2.52
CA THR A 164 11.45 1.78 -3.65
C THR A 164 11.00 3.20 -3.37
N TYR A 165 9.87 3.36 -2.69
CA TYR A 165 9.24 4.67 -2.43
C TYR A 165 9.52 5.23 -1.04
N LEU A 166 9.86 4.36 -0.07
CA LEU A 166 9.92 4.69 1.36
C LEU A 166 11.19 4.14 2.04
N PHE A 167 12.32 4.09 1.31
CA PHE A 167 13.50 3.39 1.80
C PHE A 167 14.08 4.00 3.09
N THR A 168 14.73 3.14 3.89
CA THR A 168 15.43 3.52 5.12
C THR A 168 16.81 2.87 5.19
N THR A 169 17.66 3.37 6.09
CA THR A 169 18.96 2.78 6.36
C THR A 169 19.14 2.57 7.87
N PRO A 170 19.25 1.33 8.36
CA PRO A 170 19.02 0.07 7.63
C PRO A 170 17.58 -0.05 7.12
N GLN A 171 17.37 -0.96 6.15
CA GLN A 171 16.03 -1.19 5.59
C GLN A 171 15.08 -1.70 6.69
N SER A 172 13.95 -1.00 6.86
CA SER A 172 12.98 -1.30 7.91
C SER A 172 11.51 -1.15 7.48
N VAL A 173 11.26 -0.84 6.21
CA VAL A 173 9.89 -0.66 5.73
C VAL A 173 9.09 -1.96 5.87
N VAL A 174 7.90 -1.86 6.44
CA VAL A 174 6.90 -2.92 6.51
C VAL A 174 5.60 -2.40 5.92
N GLY A 175 5.06 -3.13 4.94
CA GLY A 175 3.75 -2.89 4.36
C GLY A 175 2.68 -3.71 5.06
N PHE A 176 1.54 -3.08 5.36
CA PHE A 176 0.33 -3.69 5.89
C PHE A 176 -0.77 -3.52 4.85
N TRP A 177 -1.32 -4.61 4.37
CA TRP A 177 -2.38 -4.62 3.39
C TRP A 177 -3.62 -5.32 3.95
N PHE A 178 -4.68 -4.54 4.19
CA PHE A 178 -5.93 -5.01 4.78
C PHE A 178 -6.94 -5.30 3.68
N ALA A 179 -7.43 -6.53 3.62
CA ALA A 179 -8.52 -6.92 2.74
C ALA A 179 -9.85 -6.33 3.27
N ILE A 180 -10.28 -5.23 2.69
CA ILE A 180 -11.58 -4.61 3.03
C ILE A 180 -12.73 -5.38 2.37
N GLU A 181 -12.46 -6.07 1.29
CA GLU A 181 -13.34 -7.00 0.57
C GLU A 181 -12.57 -8.28 0.27
N ASP A 182 -13.29 -9.34 -0.10
CA ASP A 182 -12.65 -10.58 -0.58
C ASP A 182 -11.76 -10.28 -1.78
N ALA A 183 -10.57 -10.82 -1.75
CA ALA A 183 -9.59 -10.68 -2.82
C ALA A 183 -9.27 -12.05 -3.42
N HIS A 184 -9.52 -12.19 -4.69
CA HIS A 184 -9.20 -13.37 -5.48
C HIS A 184 -8.58 -12.96 -6.82
N ARG A 185 -8.02 -13.91 -7.55
CA ARG A 185 -7.31 -13.62 -8.78
C ARG A 185 -8.18 -12.87 -9.81
N GLY A 186 -9.46 -13.23 -9.92
CA GLY A 186 -10.38 -12.60 -10.87
C GLY A 186 -10.69 -11.14 -10.61
N ASN A 187 -10.55 -10.63 -9.34
CA ASN A 187 -10.75 -9.22 -8.99
C ASN A 187 -9.44 -8.48 -8.64
N GLY A 188 -8.28 -9.07 -8.94
CA GLY A 188 -6.98 -8.47 -8.77
C GLY A 188 -6.45 -8.52 -7.34
N CYS A 189 -6.42 -9.70 -6.71
CA CYS A 189 -5.70 -9.93 -5.46
C CYS A 189 -4.20 -9.64 -5.61
N LEU A 190 -3.48 -9.60 -4.50
CA LEU A 190 -2.02 -9.51 -4.56
C LEU A 190 -1.41 -10.80 -5.11
N GLY A 191 -0.38 -10.66 -5.92
CA GLY A 191 0.61 -11.68 -6.21
C GLY A 191 1.96 -11.25 -5.67
N GLY A 192 2.78 -12.16 -5.20
CA GLY A 192 4.10 -11.83 -4.69
C GLY A 192 5.12 -12.94 -4.89
N LEU A 193 6.38 -12.61 -4.67
CA LEU A 193 7.52 -13.50 -4.89
C LEU A 193 8.19 -13.88 -3.57
N PRO A 194 7.73 -14.97 -2.89
CA PRO A 194 8.26 -15.38 -1.60
C PRO A 194 9.78 -15.61 -1.65
N GLY A 195 10.49 -15.02 -0.67
CA GLY A 195 11.94 -15.12 -0.58
C GLY A 195 12.74 -14.14 -1.43
N ALA A 196 12.13 -13.49 -2.44
CA ALA A 196 12.83 -12.57 -3.33
C ALA A 196 13.22 -11.23 -2.67
N HIS A 197 12.67 -10.89 -1.51
CA HIS A 197 13.09 -9.74 -0.70
C HIS A 197 14.58 -9.79 -0.31
N ARG A 198 15.19 -10.98 -0.28
CA ARG A 198 16.61 -11.18 0.01
C ARG A 198 17.55 -10.72 -1.11
N HIS A 199 17.02 -10.44 -2.31
CA HIS A 199 17.82 -9.92 -3.43
C HIS A 199 18.10 -8.41 -3.32
N GLY A 200 17.65 -7.77 -2.24
CA GLY A 200 17.87 -6.35 -1.99
C GLY A 200 16.94 -5.43 -2.80
N LEU A 201 17.13 -4.13 -2.61
CA LEU A 201 16.36 -3.10 -3.30
C LEU A 201 16.86 -2.92 -4.72
N LYS A 202 15.96 -2.95 -5.70
CA LYS A 202 16.30 -2.78 -7.12
C LYS A 202 16.26 -1.33 -7.59
N GLU A 203 15.34 -0.55 -7.09
CA GLU A 203 15.08 0.82 -7.53
C GLU A 203 14.75 1.72 -6.35
N VAL A 204 15.01 3.02 -6.49
CA VAL A 204 14.54 4.03 -5.54
C VAL A 204 13.82 5.16 -6.26
N PHE A 205 12.70 5.60 -5.70
CA PHE A 205 11.95 6.76 -6.13
C PHE A 205 12.21 7.89 -5.17
N ARG A 206 12.97 8.89 -5.61
CA ARG A 206 13.44 9.94 -4.70
C ARG A 206 13.46 11.33 -5.34
N ARG A 207 13.48 12.31 -4.46
CA ARG A 207 13.63 13.71 -4.81
C ARG A 207 15.08 13.99 -5.18
N GLN A 208 15.26 14.59 -6.35
CA GLN A 208 16.54 15.04 -6.87
C GLN A 208 16.91 16.43 -6.33
N SER A 209 18.13 16.86 -6.58
CA SER A 209 18.62 18.21 -6.21
C SER A 209 17.85 19.33 -6.92
N ASP A 210 17.26 19.08 -8.08
CA ASP A 210 16.39 19.98 -8.83
C ASP A 210 14.93 19.98 -8.34
N GLY A 211 14.63 19.19 -7.29
CA GLY A 211 13.29 19.02 -6.71
C GLY A 211 12.40 18.01 -7.42
N ALA A 212 12.79 17.51 -8.60
CA ALA A 212 12.01 16.53 -9.35
C ALA A 212 12.03 15.16 -8.66
N LEU A 213 10.93 14.41 -8.79
CA LEU A 213 10.83 13.03 -8.34
C LEU A 213 11.23 12.10 -9.48
N ARG A 214 12.16 11.18 -9.23
CA ARG A 214 12.63 10.23 -10.25
C ARG A 214 12.82 8.84 -9.68
N LEU A 215 12.53 7.85 -10.52
CA LEU A 215 12.86 6.46 -10.28
C LEU A 215 14.28 6.19 -10.79
N GLU A 216 15.13 5.63 -9.95
CA GLU A 216 16.52 5.30 -10.26
C GLU A 216 16.78 3.82 -9.99
N SER A 217 17.40 3.14 -10.95
CA SER A 217 17.86 1.76 -10.77
C SER A 217 19.12 1.72 -9.91
N LEU A 218 19.11 0.88 -8.89
CA LEU A 218 20.27 0.62 -8.01
C LEU A 218 21.09 -0.60 -8.44
N GLN A 219 20.48 -1.49 -9.21
CA GLN A 219 21.10 -2.74 -9.68
C GLN A 219 20.90 -2.86 -11.19
N ALA A 220 21.78 -3.64 -11.84
CA ALA A 220 21.55 -4.02 -13.22
C ALA A 220 20.15 -4.67 -13.32
N ALA A 221 19.37 -4.27 -14.34
CA ALA A 221 18.00 -4.73 -14.51
C ALA A 221 17.96 -6.26 -14.64
N MET A 222 17.72 -6.94 -13.52
CA MET A 222 17.37 -8.36 -13.50
C MET A 222 15.84 -8.45 -13.43
N PRO A 223 15.18 -9.09 -14.40
CA PRO A 223 13.74 -9.30 -14.33
C PRO A 223 13.37 -10.08 -13.07
N TRP A 224 12.14 -9.90 -12.60
CA TRP A 224 11.60 -10.73 -11.56
C TRP A 224 11.34 -12.14 -12.09
N ASP A 225 11.63 -13.16 -11.28
CA ASP A 225 11.30 -14.56 -11.59
C ASP A 225 9.78 -14.76 -11.41
N MET A 226 9.02 -14.45 -12.45
CA MET A 226 7.57 -14.54 -12.40
C MET A 226 7.02 -15.96 -12.34
N ASP A 227 7.85 -16.98 -12.62
CA ASP A 227 7.47 -18.39 -12.48
C ASP A 227 7.30 -18.78 -11.00
N SER A 228 7.95 -18.03 -10.10
CA SER A 228 7.85 -18.18 -8.64
C SER A 228 6.71 -17.36 -8.00
N LEU A 229 5.85 -16.72 -8.81
CA LEU A 229 4.74 -15.90 -8.30
C LEU A 229 3.70 -16.74 -7.58
N GLU A 230 3.39 -16.35 -6.35
CA GLU A 230 2.26 -16.90 -5.57
C GLU A 230 1.13 -15.87 -5.47
N TRP A 231 -0.11 -16.31 -5.76
CA TRP A 231 -1.30 -15.48 -5.57
C TRP A 231 -1.79 -15.53 -4.12
N LEU A 232 -2.00 -14.36 -3.54
CA LEU A 232 -2.43 -14.20 -2.16
C LEU A 232 -3.94 -13.93 -2.12
N GLU A 233 -4.72 -14.95 -2.47
CA GLU A 233 -6.18 -14.88 -2.33
C GLU A 233 -6.56 -14.92 -0.86
N VAL A 234 -7.38 -13.96 -0.42
CA VAL A 234 -7.76 -13.80 0.99
C VAL A 234 -9.20 -13.33 1.13
N ARG A 235 -9.80 -13.64 2.28
CA ARG A 235 -11.13 -13.16 2.65
C ARG A 235 -11.06 -11.75 3.24
N GLN A 236 -12.19 -11.05 3.21
CA GLN A 236 -12.40 -9.81 3.95
C GLN A 236 -11.94 -9.97 5.42
N GLY A 237 -11.29 -8.94 5.95
CA GLY A 237 -10.78 -8.93 7.32
C GLY A 237 -9.39 -9.55 7.50
N THR A 238 -8.77 -10.07 6.43
CA THR A 238 -7.40 -10.56 6.47
C THR A 238 -6.40 -9.40 6.38
N LEU A 239 -5.30 -9.50 7.12
CA LEU A 239 -4.12 -8.66 6.99
C LEU A 239 -3.01 -9.44 6.30
N ILE A 240 -2.47 -8.92 5.20
CA ILE A 240 -1.20 -9.35 4.61
C ILE A 240 -0.13 -8.36 5.05
N VAL A 241 0.94 -8.88 5.67
CA VAL A 241 2.09 -8.06 6.10
C VAL A 241 3.30 -8.49 5.29
N PHE A 242 4.04 -7.54 4.75
CA PHE A 242 5.22 -7.87 3.95
C PHE A 242 6.38 -6.89 4.18
N ASN A 243 7.57 -7.43 4.03
CA ASN A 243 8.82 -6.69 4.05
C ASN A 243 8.83 -5.67 2.90
N GLY A 244 9.29 -4.46 3.13
CA GLY A 244 9.35 -3.43 2.08
C GLY A 244 10.18 -3.82 0.86
N LEU A 245 11.04 -4.84 0.98
CA LEU A 245 11.77 -5.45 -0.15
C LEU A 245 11.01 -6.59 -0.82
N PHE A 246 9.81 -6.97 -0.33
CA PHE A 246 9.02 -8.06 -0.92
C PHE A 246 8.41 -7.63 -2.25
N PRO A 247 8.80 -8.26 -3.38
CA PRO A 247 8.23 -7.91 -4.67
C PRO A 247 6.80 -8.40 -4.77
N HIS A 248 5.90 -7.49 -5.10
CA HIS A 248 4.48 -7.81 -5.23
C HIS A 248 3.81 -7.00 -6.35
N MET A 249 2.68 -7.49 -6.80
CA MET A 249 1.91 -6.93 -7.90
C MET A 249 0.42 -7.21 -7.75
N SER A 250 -0.41 -6.68 -8.63
CA SER A 250 -1.78 -7.15 -8.82
C SER A 250 -2.24 -6.99 -10.28
N GLU A 251 -2.91 -8.01 -10.80
CA GLU A 251 -3.50 -7.96 -12.14
C GLU A 251 -4.69 -6.97 -12.20
N PRO A 252 -5.12 -6.56 -13.40
CA PRO A 252 -6.34 -5.77 -13.56
C PRO A 252 -7.56 -6.49 -13.00
N ASN A 253 -8.57 -5.72 -12.59
CA ASN A 253 -9.85 -6.28 -12.17
C ASN A 253 -10.77 -6.41 -13.38
N HIS A 254 -10.96 -7.62 -13.88
CA HIS A 254 -11.88 -7.94 -14.98
C HIS A 254 -13.24 -8.44 -14.49
N SER A 255 -13.45 -8.53 -13.17
CA SER A 255 -14.69 -9.02 -12.59
C SER A 255 -15.75 -7.92 -12.45
N ALA A 256 -16.96 -8.33 -12.10
CA ALA A 256 -18.05 -7.42 -11.75
C ALA A 256 -18.00 -6.94 -10.27
N GLN A 257 -17.02 -7.41 -9.50
CA GLN A 257 -16.85 -7.10 -8.08
C GLN A 257 -15.63 -6.21 -7.88
N SER A 258 -15.70 -5.22 -7.00
CA SER A 258 -14.54 -4.45 -6.54
C SER A 258 -13.60 -5.30 -5.68
N ARG A 259 -12.42 -4.78 -5.44
CA ARG A 259 -11.47 -5.34 -4.49
C ARG A 259 -10.86 -4.19 -3.67
N HIS A 260 -11.59 -3.74 -2.68
CA HIS A 260 -11.13 -2.68 -1.78
C HIS A 260 -10.05 -3.19 -0.82
N ALA A 261 -9.02 -2.38 -0.65
CA ALA A 261 -7.98 -2.61 0.32
C ALA A 261 -7.56 -1.30 0.98
N TYR A 262 -7.18 -1.38 2.24
CA TYR A 262 -6.48 -0.30 2.94
C TYR A 262 -5.02 -0.70 3.14
N THR A 263 -4.08 0.21 2.95
CA THR A 263 -2.66 -0.05 3.17
C THR A 263 -2.05 0.96 4.12
N LEU A 264 -1.13 0.47 4.95
CA LEU A 264 -0.26 1.27 5.81
C LEU A 264 1.19 0.90 5.55
N HIS A 265 2.09 1.86 5.69
CA HIS A 265 3.52 1.60 5.69
C HIS A 265 4.12 2.15 6.97
N ALA A 266 4.88 1.31 7.65
CA ALA A 266 5.62 1.66 8.85
C ALA A 266 7.12 1.47 8.65
N VAL A 267 7.89 2.26 9.38
CA VAL A 267 9.35 2.17 9.44
C VAL A 267 9.80 2.13 10.89
N SER A 268 11.01 1.64 11.16
CA SER A 268 11.61 1.74 12.49
C SER A 268 12.06 3.18 12.77
N GLY A 269 11.70 3.73 13.93
CA GLY A 269 12.16 5.04 14.37
C GLY A 269 13.67 5.13 14.64
N GLN A 270 14.34 3.97 14.75
CA GLN A 270 15.81 3.89 14.82
C GLN A 270 16.52 3.89 13.49
N ALA A 271 15.80 3.68 12.39
CA ALA A 271 16.37 3.74 11.05
C ALA A 271 16.45 5.20 10.56
N THR A 272 17.49 5.51 9.79
CA THR A 272 17.56 6.80 9.09
C THR A 272 16.54 6.82 7.94
N TYR A 273 15.62 7.78 7.99
CA TYR A 273 14.68 8.08 6.92
C TYR A 273 15.23 9.21 6.06
N PRO A 274 15.72 8.98 4.84
CA PRO A 274 16.41 9.99 4.05
C PRO A 274 15.52 11.17 3.63
N ALA A 275 16.07 12.37 3.64
CA ALA A 275 15.40 13.59 3.17
C ALA A 275 15.06 13.54 1.66
N SER A 276 15.65 12.60 0.91
CA SER A 276 15.35 12.39 -0.51
C SER A 276 14.09 11.55 -0.74
N ASN A 277 13.54 10.86 0.26
CA ASN A 277 12.24 10.20 0.11
C ASN A 277 11.16 11.21 -0.29
N TRP A 278 10.22 10.80 -1.13
CA TRP A 278 9.21 11.71 -1.65
C TRP A 278 8.18 12.15 -0.59
N ILE A 279 7.87 11.28 0.36
CA ILE A 279 7.10 11.63 1.56
C ILE A 279 8.08 12.13 2.62
N GLN A 280 7.82 13.31 3.16
CA GLN A 280 8.61 13.89 4.23
C GLN A 280 7.70 14.37 5.36
N PRO A 281 8.14 14.32 6.62
CA PRO A 281 7.41 14.95 7.71
C PRO A 281 7.31 16.46 7.48
N SER A 282 6.12 17.05 7.58
CA SER A 282 5.86 18.48 7.34
C SER A 282 5.82 19.29 8.65
N GLY A 283 6.96 19.36 9.34
CA GLY A 283 7.05 20.08 10.62
C GLY A 283 6.56 19.31 11.84
N VAL A 284 5.85 18.20 11.66
CA VAL A 284 5.50 17.24 12.70
C VAL A 284 6.16 15.92 12.33
N PRO A 285 6.90 15.26 13.24
CA PRO A 285 7.47 13.93 13.01
C PRO A 285 6.39 12.92 12.60
N PHE A 286 6.80 11.83 11.95
CA PHE A 286 5.91 10.68 11.80
C PHE A 286 5.48 10.17 13.19
N THR A 287 4.23 9.72 13.27
CA THR A 287 3.64 9.24 14.52
C THR A 287 3.74 7.71 14.63
N GLY A 288 3.85 7.20 15.85
CA GLY A 288 3.75 5.77 16.16
C GLY A 288 2.31 5.24 16.03
N PHE A 289 2.14 3.93 16.30
CA PHE A 289 0.83 3.29 16.37
C PHE A 289 0.04 3.69 17.60
#